data_996fca65ebe52288579a8983be47d3ae
#
_entry.id   996fca65ebe52288579a8983be47d3ae
#
_cell.length_a   1.000
_cell.length_b   1.000
_cell.length_c   1.000
_cell.angle_alpha   90.00
_cell.angle_beta   90.00
_cell.angle_gamma   90.00
#
_symmetry.space_group_name_H-M   'P 1'
#
loop_
_entity.id
_entity.type
_entity.pdbx_description
1 polymer ?
#
loop_
_entity_poly.entity_id
_entity_poly.type
_entity_poly.pdbx_seq_one_letter_code
_entity_poly.pdbx_strand_id
1 'polypeptide(L)'
;MTHLVDLLEKKRKIAANLEDILSVDSKRTALNDHHSRRKPRPCGMTIHTGVGCSYLCAYCYIYDMGFTAVPKPYPLKPEEIVYALTQNPYIVPERTLAAYGSVTEPFLPETVHRAIEYVRDIWRWLNLPTQLSTKAILTDDIISGVLSGDPNASVLITVVTLSNRRLEPRAPDPLKRIESAGRALEKGLKVSLFIRPIIPGVTDREAEKILTASADKGIDSVVLGSLRVTESILWRLEKSGVAREEIEKRLAEPLKGSGQIEVRSSDLKDKIRRLAEEFGFKVFRAACEANIYSHGRYCAMCRIGPCNIDVKAKGLDEEDLRDLLEYLGIRYLGVEVDDKAVKIMLRKTGMDERIKYLVSTATYRKTIIIKA
;
A
#
# COMPACT_ATOMS: atom_id res chain seq x y z
N MET A 1 -18.23 -12.14 -18.46
CA MET A 1 -16.80 -12.00 -18.08
C MET A 1 -16.34 -10.64 -18.58
N THR A 2 -15.54 -9.91 -17.81
CA THR A 2 -14.97 -8.64 -18.28
C THR A 2 -13.75 -8.98 -19.11
N HIS A 3 -13.78 -8.73 -20.41
CA HIS A 3 -12.60 -8.90 -21.25
C HIS A 3 -11.45 -8.00 -20.77
N LEU A 4 -10.19 -8.45 -20.91
CA LEU A 4 -9.04 -7.69 -20.44
C LEU A 4 -8.90 -6.34 -21.16
N VAL A 5 -9.28 -6.30 -22.42
CA VAL A 5 -9.30 -5.07 -23.23
C VAL A 5 -10.28 -4.05 -22.68
N ASP A 6 -11.45 -4.46 -22.18
CA ASP A 6 -12.47 -3.57 -21.61
C ASP A 6 -11.92 -2.73 -20.44
N LEU A 7 -11.03 -3.31 -19.62
CA LEU A 7 -10.39 -2.58 -18.52
C LEU A 7 -9.52 -1.41 -19.01
N LEU A 8 -8.79 -1.62 -20.11
CA LEU A 8 -7.94 -0.59 -20.69
C LEU A 8 -8.74 0.42 -21.50
N GLU A 9 -9.80 -0.01 -22.17
CA GLU A 9 -10.76 0.89 -22.84
C GLU A 9 -11.49 1.76 -21.84
N LYS A 10 -11.93 1.19 -20.70
CA LYS A 10 -12.48 1.97 -19.59
C LYS A 10 -11.50 3.06 -19.15
N LYS A 11 -10.20 2.73 -18.99
CA LYS A 11 -9.17 3.69 -18.65
C LYS A 11 -9.07 4.82 -19.69
N ARG A 12 -9.10 4.49 -20.99
CA ARG A 12 -9.05 5.48 -22.08
C ARG A 12 -10.28 6.40 -22.08
N LYS A 13 -11.48 5.83 -21.88
CA LYS A 13 -12.72 6.61 -21.77
C LYS A 13 -12.69 7.58 -20.59
N ILE A 14 -12.17 7.13 -19.44
CA ILE A 14 -11.98 8.00 -18.27
C ILE A 14 -11.00 9.14 -18.58
N ALA A 15 -9.88 8.83 -19.25
CA ALA A 15 -8.92 9.84 -19.64
C ALA A 15 -9.56 10.89 -20.57
N ALA A 16 -10.30 10.47 -21.59
CA ALA A 16 -11.00 11.37 -22.51
C ALA A 16 -12.02 12.26 -21.78
N ASN A 17 -12.85 11.69 -20.90
CA ASN A 17 -13.82 12.47 -20.12
C ASN A 17 -13.12 13.54 -19.25
N LEU A 18 -11.97 13.21 -18.68
CA LEU A 18 -11.19 14.16 -17.86
C LEU A 18 -10.49 15.22 -18.74
N GLU A 19 -10.10 14.88 -19.96
CA GLU A 19 -9.55 15.84 -20.93
C GLU A 19 -10.53 16.94 -21.31
N ASP A 20 -11.83 16.62 -21.34
CA ASP A 20 -12.89 17.59 -21.66
C ASP A 20 -13.15 18.59 -20.54
N ILE A 21 -12.92 18.20 -19.27
CA ILE A 21 -13.19 19.04 -18.10
C ILE A 21 -11.97 19.73 -17.52
N LEU A 22 -10.77 19.20 -17.77
CA LEU A 22 -9.53 19.77 -17.24
C LEU A 22 -8.99 20.88 -18.14
N SER A 23 -8.54 21.99 -17.53
CA SER A 23 -7.80 23.03 -18.26
C SER A 23 -6.48 22.50 -18.80
N VAL A 24 -5.92 23.21 -19.79
CA VAL A 24 -4.60 22.88 -20.35
C VAL A 24 -3.51 22.82 -19.27
N ASP A 25 -3.54 23.76 -18.32
CA ASP A 25 -2.57 23.82 -17.23
C ASP A 25 -2.75 22.65 -16.24
N SER A 26 -4.00 22.29 -15.90
CA SER A 26 -4.29 21.12 -15.06
C SER A 26 -3.81 19.82 -15.71
N LYS A 27 -4.05 19.64 -17.01
CA LYS A 27 -3.53 18.48 -17.76
C LYS A 27 -2.01 18.44 -17.73
N ARG A 28 -1.35 19.56 -17.99
CA ARG A 28 0.11 19.65 -17.94
C ARG A 28 0.67 19.34 -16.55
N THR A 29 0.04 19.85 -15.49
CA THR A 29 0.43 19.59 -14.11
C THR A 29 0.31 18.10 -13.77
N ALA A 30 -0.79 17.48 -14.12
CA ALA A 30 -1.02 16.05 -13.91
C ALA A 30 -0.04 15.16 -14.70
N LEU A 31 0.25 15.49 -15.96
CA LEU A 31 1.19 14.75 -16.80
C LEU A 31 2.64 14.85 -16.29
N ASN A 32 3.03 15.99 -15.74
CA ASN A 32 4.35 16.20 -15.18
C ASN A 32 4.54 15.56 -13.80
N ASP A 33 3.45 15.24 -13.12
CA ASP A 33 3.50 14.59 -11.81
C ASP A 33 3.97 13.14 -11.92
N HIS A 34 4.68 12.66 -10.89
CA HIS A 34 5.24 11.32 -10.91
C HIS A 34 4.18 10.21 -10.89
N HIS A 35 2.94 10.47 -10.45
CA HIS A 35 1.85 9.48 -10.51
C HIS A 35 1.48 9.11 -11.94
N SER A 36 1.78 9.96 -12.94
CA SER A 36 1.53 9.67 -14.35
C SER A 36 2.47 8.62 -14.95
N ARG A 37 3.59 8.29 -14.30
CA ARG A 37 4.64 7.43 -14.88
C ARG A 37 5.32 6.47 -13.92
N ARG A 38 5.21 6.69 -12.59
CA ARG A 38 5.90 5.82 -11.64
C ARG A 38 5.33 4.40 -11.67
N LYS A 39 6.24 3.43 -11.55
CA LYS A 39 5.87 2.04 -11.39
C LYS A 39 5.27 1.82 -9.99
N PRO A 40 4.13 1.14 -9.86
CA PRO A 40 3.63 0.67 -8.59
C PRO A 40 4.67 -0.18 -7.86
N ARG A 41 4.68 -0.08 -6.54
CA ARG A 41 5.48 -0.99 -5.71
C ARG A 41 4.73 -2.30 -5.51
N PRO A 42 5.36 -3.37 -4.97
CA PRO A 42 4.64 -4.62 -4.70
C PRO A 42 3.36 -4.46 -3.86
N CYS A 43 3.27 -3.41 -3.03
CA CYS A 43 2.07 -3.11 -2.25
C CYS A 43 0.98 -2.34 -3.01
N GLY A 44 1.20 -2.03 -4.28
CA GLY A 44 0.30 -1.26 -5.12
C GLY A 44 0.83 0.12 -5.52
N MET A 45 0.00 0.90 -6.17
CA MET A 45 0.29 2.29 -6.50
C MET A 45 0.26 3.14 -5.25
N THR A 46 1.37 3.79 -4.93
CA THR A 46 1.41 4.72 -3.80
C THR A 46 0.77 6.04 -4.20
N ILE A 47 -0.27 6.42 -3.49
CA ILE A 47 -0.99 7.69 -3.66
C ILE A 47 -0.58 8.64 -2.54
N HIS A 48 -0.04 9.79 -2.90
CA HIS A 48 0.37 10.81 -1.95
C HIS A 48 -0.79 11.77 -1.68
N THR A 49 -1.29 11.79 -0.44
CA THR A 49 -2.34 12.70 0.01
C THR A 49 -1.77 14.01 0.52
N GLY A 50 -0.47 14.02 0.77
CA GLY A 50 0.29 15.16 1.26
C GLY A 50 1.79 14.87 1.24
N VAL A 51 2.56 15.85 1.70
CA VAL A 51 4.02 15.80 1.79
C VAL A 51 4.44 16.30 3.18
N GLY A 52 5.34 15.55 3.83
CA GLY A 52 5.76 15.83 5.20
C GLY A 52 4.80 15.26 6.24
N CYS A 53 5.21 15.23 7.51
CA CYS A 53 4.41 14.69 8.60
C CYS A 53 4.83 15.30 9.93
N SER A 54 3.87 15.76 10.74
CA SER A 54 4.11 16.39 12.02
C SER A 54 4.26 15.43 13.22
N TYR A 55 4.05 14.12 13.03
CA TYR A 55 4.11 13.14 14.14
C TYR A 55 5.50 12.87 14.70
N LEU A 56 6.55 13.14 13.94
CA LEU A 56 7.96 13.04 14.35
C LEU A 56 8.36 11.67 14.89
N CYS A 57 7.82 10.59 14.33
CA CYS A 57 8.18 9.23 14.74
C CYS A 57 9.68 8.98 14.58
N ALA A 58 10.36 8.49 15.64
CA ALA A 58 11.81 8.29 15.67
C ALA A 58 12.30 7.32 14.57
N TYR A 59 11.50 6.34 14.22
CA TYR A 59 11.78 5.33 13.19
C TYR A 59 11.37 5.75 11.77
N CYS A 60 10.86 6.98 11.57
CA CYS A 60 10.31 7.38 10.28
C CYS A 60 11.42 7.73 9.29
N TYR A 61 11.33 7.13 8.11
CA TYR A 61 12.31 7.29 7.05
C TYR A 61 12.13 8.56 6.20
N ILE A 62 10.96 9.22 6.30
CA ILE A 62 10.65 10.34 5.41
C ILE A 62 11.59 11.53 5.61
N TYR A 63 12.09 11.74 6.84
CA TYR A 63 13.03 12.82 7.14
C TYR A 63 14.39 12.59 6.49
N ASP A 64 14.81 11.32 6.38
CA ASP A 64 16.05 10.95 5.68
C ASP A 64 15.90 11.08 4.14
N MET A 65 14.67 11.16 3.64
CA MET A 65 14.36 11.47 2.24
C MET A 65 14.19 12.98 1.98
N GLY A 66 14.43 13.84 2.99
CA GLY A 66 14.32 15.29 2.88
C GLY A 66 12.91 15.86 3.05
N PHE A 67 11.92 15.05 3.45
CA PHE A 67 10.60 15.56 3.77
C PHE A 67 10.60 16.29 5.12
N THR A 68 9.80 17.36 5.20
CA THR A 68 9.75 18.22 6.39
C THR A 68 8.76 17.70 7.45
N ALA A 69 8.90 18.26 8.67
CA ALA A 69 7.93 18.06 9.74
C ALA A 69 6.65 18.90 9.59
N VAL A 70 6.60 19.77 8.59
CA VAL A 70 5.43 20.60 8.28
C VAL A 70 4.66 19.93 7.15
N PRO A 71 3.50 19.31 7.47
CA PRO A 71 2.70 18.66 6.45
C PRO A 71 2.01 19.68 5.55
N LYS A 72 1.87 19.32 4.28
CA LYS A 72 1.10 20.09 3.30
C LYS A 72 0.25 19.11 2.48
N PRO A 73 -0.98 19.46 2.11
CA PRO A 73 -1.78 18.66 1.19
C PRO A 73 -1.04 18.49 -0.13
N TYR A 74 -1.26 17.35 -0.79
CA TYR A 74 -0.67 17.12 -2.10
C TYR A 74 -1.21 18.13 -3.12
N PRO A 75 -0.38 18.68 -4.00
CA PRO A 75 -0.75 19.83 -4.83
C PRO A 75 -1.79 19.52 -5.90
N LEU A 76 -1.85 18.27 -6.41
CA LEU A 76 -2.81 17.90 -7.43
C LEU A 76 -4.25 17.97 -6.90
N LYS A 77 -5.17 18.50 -7.72
CA LYS A 77 -6.60 18.40 -7.46
C LYS A 77 -7.10 16.96 -7.63
N PRO A 78 -8.28 16.61 -7.11
CA PRO A 78 -8.80 15.25 -7.22
C PRO A 78 -8.91 14.73 -8.66
N GLU A 79 -9.36 15.56 -9.59
CA GLU A 79 -9.45 15.18 -11.00
C GLU A 79 -8.07 15.07 -11.67
N GLU A 80 -7.11 15.89 -11.23
CA GLU A 80 -5.74 15.87 -11.75
C GLU A 80 -5.00 14.59 -11.35
N ILE A 81 -5.18 14.11 -10.10
CA ILE A 81 -4.56 12.83 -9.70
C ILE A 81 -5.19 11.66 -10.45
N VAL A 82 -6.51 11.66 -10.65
CA VAL A 82 -7.18 10.61 -11.45
C VAL A 82 -6.66 10.66 -12.89
N TYR A 83 -6.56 11.84 -13.50
CA TYR A 83 -6.02 11.99 -14.85
C TYR A 83 -4.57 11.50 -14.94
N ALA A 84 -3.70 11.87 -13.98
CA ALA A 84 -2.33 11.36 -13.92
C ALA A 84 -2.30 9.82 -13.86
N LEU A 85 -3.18 9.20 -13.08
CA LEU A 85 -3.29 7.74 -12.99
C LEU A 85 -3.80 7.11 -14.29
N THR A 86 -4.70 7.76 -15.04
CA THR A 86 -5.13 7.25 -16.36
C THR A 86 -3.99 7.29 -17.37
N GLN A 87 -3.07 8.22 -17.27
CA GLN A 87 -1.89 8.31 -18.14
C GLN A 87 -0.79 7.33 -17.74
N ASN A 88 -0.84 6.80 -16.52
CA ASN A 88 0.18 5.87 -16.03
C ASN A 88 0.08 4.50 -16.74
N PRO A 89 1.16 4.06 -17.41
CA PRO A 89 1.13 2.82 -18.21
C PRO A 89 0.97 1.54 -17.40
N TYR A 90 1.13 1.61 -16.08
CA TYR A 90 1.04 0.45 -15.18
C TYR A 90 -0.32 0.30 -14.50
N ILE A 91 -1.19 1.29 -14.57
CA ILE A 91 -2.49 1.26 -13.90
C ILE A 91 -3.50 0.49 -14.75
N VAL A 92 -4.12 -0.49 -14.13
CA VAL A 92 -5.26 -1.24 -14.65
C VAL A 92 -6.45 -0.96 -13.73
N PRO A 93 -7.52 -0.32 -14.22
CA PRO A 93 -8.71 -0.09 -13.43
C PRO A 93 -9.22 -1.37 -12.76
N GLU A 94 -9.80 -1.27 -11.59
CA GLU A 94 -10.36 -2.38 -10.80
C GLU A 94 -9.32 -3.40 -10.28
N ARG A 95 -8.08 -3.37 -10.77
CA ARG A 95 -7.04 -4.38 -10.53
C ARG A 95 -5.83 -3.85 -9.75
N THR A 96 -5.39 -2.63 -10.08
CA THR A 96 -4.23 -2.04 -9.40
C THR A 96 -4.61 -1.60 -7.99
N LEU A 97 -3.89 -2.09 -6.98
CA LEU A 97 -4.09 -1.67 -5.59
C LEU A 97 -3.61 -0.24 -5.38
N ALA A 98 -4.35 0.56 -4.63
CA ALA A 98 -3.97 1.92 -4.20
C ALA A 98 -3.56 1.91 -2.72
N ALA A 99 -2.37 2.45 -2.41
CA ALA A 99 -1.81 2.49 -1.06
C ALA A 99 -1.50 3.93 -0.65
N TYR A 100 -2.07 4.38 0.46
CA TYR A 100 -1.96 5.72 1.02
C TYR A 100 -1.15 5.72 2.31
N GLY A 101 -0.58 6.87 2.68
CA GLY A 101 0.11 7.04 3.96
C GLY A 101 1.60 6.67 3.95
N SER A 102 2.29 6.81 2.82
CA SER A 102 3.72 6.47 2.70
C SER A 102 4.69 7.60 3.03
N VAL A 103 4.37 8.84 2.67
CA VAL A 103 5.26 10.01 2.86
C VAL A 103 4.60 11.11 3.72
N THR A 104 3.40 10.86 4.16
CA THR A 104 2.65 11.69 5.10
C THR A 104 1.66 10.83 5.88
N GLU A 105 1.19 11.34 6.99
CA GLU A 105 0.00 10.81 7.64
C GLU A 105 -1.24 11.29 6.86
N PRO A 106 -2.12 10.41 6.37
CA PRO A 106 -3.24 10.83 5.53
C PRO A 106 -4.31 11.63 6.28
N PHE A 107 -4.43 11.45 7.59
CA PHE A 107 -5.51 12.03 8.39
C PHE A 107 -5.03 13.12 9.36
N LEU A 108 -3.94 13.83 9.03
CA LEU A 108 -3.61 15.07 9.70
C LEU A 108 -4.64 16.17 9.31
N PRO A 109 -4.85 17.19 10.15
CA PRO A 109 -5.75 18.31 9.82
C PRO A 109 -5.47 18.91 8.44
N GLU A 110 -4.19 18.99 8.05
CA GLU A 110 -3.74 19.57 6.78
C GLU A 110 -3.99 18.65 5.58
N THR A 111 -4.11 17.33 5.78
CA THR A 111 -4.14 16.34 4.66
C THR A 111 -5.41 15.52 4.58
N VAL A 112 -6.22 15.49 5.64
CA VAL A 112 -7.42 14.63 5.74
C VAL A 112 -8.42 14.90 4.63
N HIS A 113 -8.66 16.16 4.30
CA HIS A 113 -9.60 16.55 3.25
C HIS A 113 -9.16 15.99 1.89
N ARG A 114 -7.86 16.20 1.58
CA ARG A 114 -7.25 15.68 0.34
C ARG A 114 -7.27 14.15 0.30
N ALA A 115 -7.06 13.49 1.43
CA ALA A 115 -7.09 12.03 1.50
C ALA A 115 -8.49 11.48 1.17
N ILE A 116 -9.54 12.05 1.76
CA ILE A 116 -10.93 11.64 1.53
C ILE A 116 -11.35 11.90 0.08
N GLU A 117 -11.01 13.08 -0.47
CA GLU A 117 -11.27 13.40 -1.87
C GLU A 117 -10.61 12.40 -2.82
N TYR A 118 -9.35 12.05 -2.57
CA TYR A 118 -8.62 11.09 -3.41
C TYR A 118 -9.17 9.68 -3.30
N VAL A 119 -9.55 9.22 -2.10
CA VAL A 119 -10.20 7.91 -1.94
C VAL A 119 -11.48 7.87 -2.75
N ARG A 120 -12.34 8.90 -2.60
CA ARG A 120 -13.61 9.00 -3.33
C ARG A 120 -13.42 8.98 -4.84
N ASP A 121 -12.56 9.84 -5.37
CA ASP A 121 -12.48 10.06 -6.81
C ASP A 121 -11.68 8.95 -7.51
N ILE A 122 -10.62 8.44 -6.90
CA ILE A 122 -9.88 7.29 -7.45
C ILE A 122 -10.76 6.04 -7.45
N TRP A 123 -11.55 5.81 -6.40
CA TRP A 123 -12.52 4.71 -6.39
C TRP A 123 -13.62 4.91 -7.42
N ARG A 124 -14.25 6.08 -7.44
CA ARG A 124 -15.35 6.40 -8.38
C ARG A 124 -14.95 6.21 -9.85
N TRP A 125 -13.79 6.70 -10.24
CA TRP A 125 -13.35 6.69 -11.63
C TRP A 125 -12.65 5.39 -12.03
N LEU A 126 -11.67 4.96 -11.23
CA LEU A 126 -10.78 3.85 -11.56
C LEU A 126 -11.07 2.57 -10.79
N ASN A 127 -11.91 2.64 -9.75
CA ASN A 127 -12.25 1.53 -8.87
C ASN A 127 -10.99 0.80 -8.33
N LEU A 128 -9.96 1.56 -7.92
CA LEU A 128 -8.73 1.00 -7.36
C LEU A 128 -8.94 0.64 -5.90
N PRO A 129 -8.74 -0.62 -5.48
CA PRO A 129 -8.85 -1.05 -4.09
C PRO A 129 -7.99 -0.21 -3.16
N THR A 130 -8.62 0.47 -2.20
CA THR A 130 -7.99 1.44 -1.30
C THR A 130 -7.42 0.80 -0.04
N GLN A 131 -6.18 1.15 0.31
CA GLN A 131 -5.58 0.89 1.61
C GLN A 131 -4.94 2.13 2.20
N LEU A 132 -5.29 2.47 3.44
CA LEU A 132 -4.74 3.59 4.17
C LEU A 132 -3.97 3.09 5.39
N SER A 133 -2.73 3.56 5.58
CA SER A 133 -1.96 3.33 6.81
C SER A 133 -1.94 4.60 7.64
N THR A 134 -2.34 4.51 8.92
CA THR A 134 -2.52 5.69 9.76
C THR A 134 -2.13 5.47 11.22
N LYS A 135 -1.79 6.54 11.92
CA LYS A 135 -1.67 6.67 13.38
C LYS A 135 -2.68 7.67 13.95
N ALA A 136 -3.58 8.18 13.13
CA ALA A 136 -4.61 9.10 13.58
C ALA A 136 -5.69 8.39 14.41
N ILE A 137 -6.44 9.16 15.17
CA ILE A 137 -7.72 8.73 15.72
C ILE A 137 -8.74 8.81 14.58
N LEU A 138 -9.43 7.70 14.33
CA LEU A 138 -10.48 7.63 13.32
C LEU A 138 -11.75 8.30 13.89
N THR A 139 -11.99 9.54 13.50
CA THR A 139 -13.22 10.26 13.84
C THR A 139 -14.38 9.81 12.96
N ASP A 140 -15.60 10.12 13.33
CA ASP A 140 -16.79 9.78 12.56
C ASP A 140 -16.77 10.37 11.15
N ASP A 141 -16.25 11.59 11.00
CA ASP A 141 -16.09 12.23 9.69
C ASP A 141 -15.08 11.49 8.80
N ILE A 142 -13.95 11.04 9.38
CA ILE A 142 -12.96 10.23 8.65
C ILE A 142 -13.56 8.90 8.23
N ILE A 143 -14.25 8.21 9.16
CA ILE A 143 -14.87 6.91 8.88
C ILE A 143 -15.91 7.04 7.77
N SER A 144 -16.82 8.00 7.90
CA SER A 144 -17.87 8.26 6.91
C SER A 144 -17.30 8.69 5.57
N GLY A 145 -16.27 9.54 5.57
CA GLY A 145 -15.60 10.01 4.37
C GLY A 145 -14.90 8.87 3.60
N VAL A 146 -14.22 7.97 4.32
CA VAL A 146 -13.56 6.81 3.71
C VAL A 146 -14.59 5.82 3.16
N LEU A 147 -15.62 5.47 3.95
CA LEU A 147 -16.67 4.53 3.54
C LEU A 147 -17.49 5.04 2.36
N SER A 148 -17.79 6.33 2.30
CA SER A 148 -18.50 6.94 1.16
C SER A 148 -17.65 6.95 -0.11
N GLY A 149 -16.33 7.00 0.06
CA GLY A 149 -15.38 6.91 -1.06
C GLY A 149 -15.22 5.48 -1.56
N ASP A 150 -14.78 4.58 -0.69
CA ASP A 150 -14.57 3.15 -0.97
C ASP A 150 -15.15 2.30 0.18
N PRO A 151 -16.31 1.64 -0.04
CA PRO A 151 -17.00 0.88 1.00
C PRO A 151 -16.20 -0.32 1.55
N ASN A 152 -15.21 -0.78 0.79
CA ASN A 152 -14.33 -1.89 1.16
C ASN A 152 -12.91 -1.44 1.54
N ALA A 153 -12.70 -0.14 1.74
CA ALA A 153 -11.40 0.40 2.08
C ALA A 153 -10.77 -0.35 3.27
N SER A 154 -9.49 -0.71 3.13
CA SER A 154 -8.69 -1.33 4.17
C SER A 154 -7.92 -0.26 4.93
N VAL A 155 -8.12 -0.16 6.22
CA VAL A 155 -7.36 0.75 7.09
C VAL A 155 -6.41 -0.05 7.98
N LEU A 156 -5.15 0.31 7.96
CA LEU A 156 -4.11 -0.25 8.81
C LEU A 156 -3.83 0.73 9.96
N ILE A 157 -4.30 0.39 11.16
CA ILE A 157 -4.03 1.21 12.35
C ILE A 157 -2.67 0.84 12.93
N THR A 158 -1.74 1.77 12.89
CA THR A 158 -0.36 1.52 13.31
C THR A 158 -0.21 1.64 14.82
N VAL A 159 0.27 0.56 15.46
CA VAL A 159 0.65 0.53 16.87
C VAL A 159 1.94 -0.26 17.02
N VAL A 160 3.00 0.36 17.50
CA VAL A 160 4.33 -0.25 17.68
C VAL A 160 4.75 -0.32 19.14
N THR A 161 4.12 0.46 19.99
CA THR A 161 4.33 0.52 21.45
C THR A 161 3.08 1.13 22.11
N LEU A 162 2.79 0.74 23.33
CA LEU A 162 1.78 1.37 24.20
C LEU A 162 2.42 2.34 25.18
N SER A 163 3.64 2.07 25.63
CA SER A 163 4.28 2.76 26.75
C SER A 163 5.32 3.82 26.32
N ASN A 164 6.10 3.57 25.27
CA ASN A 164 7.20 4.46 24.91
C ASN A 164 6.76 5.60 23.97
N ARG A 165 6.18 6.64 24.57
CA ARG A 165 5.69 7.82 23.83
C ARG A 165 6.78 8.62 23.12
N ARG A 166 8.08 8.46 23.52
CA ARG A 166 9.20 9.14 22.85
C ARG A 166 9.45 8.63 21.44
N LEU A 167 8.99 7.42 21.10
CA LEU A 167 9.05 6.88 19.74
C LEU A 167 8.09 7.59 18.77
N GLU A 168 6.96 8.08 19.29
CA GLU A 168 5.90 8.74 18.51
C GLU A 168 5.40 10.00 19.23
N PRO A 169 6.29 11.02 19.43
CA PRO A 169 6.08 12.09 20.41
C PRO A 169 4.85 12.97 20.13
N ARG A 170 4.45 13.08 18.86
CA ARG A 170 3.30 13.90 18.46
C ARG A 170 2.14 13.10 17.85
N ALA A 171 2.27 11.79 17.75
CA ALA A 171 1.16 10.95 17.32
C ALA A 171 0.14 10.79 18.47
N PRO A 172 -1.14 10.62 18.18
CA PRO A 172 -2.15 10.33 19.18
C PRO A 172 -1.81 9.12 20.05
N ASP A 173 -2.40 9.03 21.21
CA ASP A 173 -2.23 7.92 22.13
C ASP A 173 -2.57 6.58 21.46
N PRO A 174 -1.74 5.53 21.58
CA PRO A 174 -1.96 4.27 20.90
C PRO A 174 -3.23 3.53 21.34
N LEU A 175 -3.61 3.62 22.62
CA LEU A 175 -4.88 3.01 23.09
C LEU A 175 -6.09 3.74 22.51
N LYS A 176 -6.03 5.08 22.39
CA LYS A 176 -7.10 5.84 21.73
C LYS A 176 -7.18 5.54 20.22
N ARG A 177 -6.04 5.23 19.56
CA ARG A 177 -6.05 4.74 18.17
C ARG A 177 -6.77 3.40 18.06
N ILE A 178 -6.46 2.44 18.94
CA ILE A 178 -7.11 1.12 19.01
C ILE A 178 -8.61 1.28 19.30
N GLU A 179 -8.97 2.11 20.24
CA GLU A 179 -10.38 2.39 20.57
C GLU A 179 -11.15 2.97 19.37
N SER A 180 -10.55 3.94 18.66
CA SER A 180 -11.17 4.51 17.46
C SER A 180 -11.28 3.51 16.32
N ALA A 181 -10.33 2.57 16.22
CA ALA A 181 -10.36 1.49 15.25
C ALA A 181 -11.51 0.51 15.52
N GLY A 182 -11.79 0.20 16.79
CA GLY A 182 -12.96 -0.59 17.18
C GLY A 182 -14.27 0.06 16.75
N ARG A 183 -14.45 1.37 17.05
CA ARG A 183 -15.62 2.12 16.58
C ARG A 183 -15.73 2.14 15.05
N ALA A 184 -14.60 2.21 14.35
CA ALA A 184 -14.59 2.17 12.88
C ALA A 184 -15.05 0.80 12.33
N LEU A 185 -14.68 -0.31 13.00
CA LEU A 185 -15.18 -1.66 12.67
C LEU A 185 -16.69 -1.76 12.87
N GLU A 186 -17.23 -1.25 13.98
CA GLU A 186 -18.67 -1.22 14.26
C GLU A 186 -19.46 -0.47 13.15
N LYS A 187 -18.85 0.54 12.56
CA LYS A 187 -19.42 1.30 11.43
C LYS A 187 -19.19 0.65 10.06
N GLY A 188 -18.56 -0.52 10.00
CA GLY A 188 -18.36 -1.30 8.79
C GLY A 188 -17.03 -1.08 8.05
N LEU A 189 -16.16 -0.19 8.56
CA LEU A 189 -14.83 0.00 7.98
C LEU A 189 -13.95 -1.23 8.26
N LYS A 190 -13.21 -1.69 7.27
CA LYS A 190 -12.29 -2.83 7.43
C LYS A 190 -10.97 -2.35 8.04
N VAL A 191 -10.72 -2.72 9.28
CA VAL A 191 -9.52 -2.29 10.02
C VAL A 191 -8.68 -3.50 10.40
N SER A 192 -7.36 -3.38 10.20
CA SER A 192 -6.38 -4.35 10.70
C SER A 192 -5.33 -3.64 11.54
N LEU A 193 -4.82 -4.31 12.55
CA LEU A 193 -3.69 -3.85 13.33
C LEU A 193 -2.42 -3.85 12.47
N PHE A 194 -1.60 -2.80 12.57
CA PHE A 194 -0.35 -2.67 11.83
C PHE A 194 0.84 -2.54 12.78
N ILE A 195 1.45 -3.66 13.11
CA ILE A 195 2.67 -3.72 13.92
C ILE A 195 3.88 -3.54 12.98
N ARG A 196 4.07 -2.30 12.55
CA ARG A 196 5.18 -1.91 11.67
C ARG A 196 5.66 -0.50 11.98
N PRO A 197 6.97 -0.37 12.31
CA PRO A 197 7.96 -1.44 12.37
C PRO A 197 7.88 -2.26 13.67
N ILE A 198 8.35 -3.51 13.63
CA ILE A 198 8.73 -4.23 14.84
C ILE A 198 10.09 -3.69 15.29
N ILE A 199 10.11 -3.03 16.45
CA ILE A 199 11.32 -2.46 17.05
C ILE A 199 11.86 -3.46 18.08
N PRO A 200 13.04 -4.07 17.84
CA PRO A 200 13.62 -5.05 18.77
C PRO A 200 13.77 -4.48 20.19
N GLY A 201 13.37 -5.26 21.19
CA GLY A 201 13.42 -4.87 22.60
C GLY A 201 12.31 -3.92 23.06
N VAL A 202 11.43 -3.48 22.15
CA VAL A 202 10.25 -2.66 22.47
C VAL A 202 8.97 -3.35 22.01
N THR A 203 8.75 -3.41 20.70
CA THR A 203 7.50 -3.95 20.13
C THR A 203 7.29 -5.42 20.48
N ASP A 204 8.35 -6.21 20.45
CA ASP A 204 8.31 -7.65 20.79
C ASP A 204 8.03 -7.92 22.27
N ARG A 205 8.33 -6.97 23.15
CA ARG A 205 8.00 -7.06 24.59
C ARG A 205 6.58 -6.61 24.90
N GLU A 206 6.04 -5.71 24.09
CA GLU A 206 4.68 -5.19 24.28
C GLU A 206 3.64 -5.89 23.41
N ALA A 207 4.05 -6.82 22.54
CA ALA A 207 3.19 -7.44 21.53
C ALA A 207 1.92 -8.05 22.11
N GLU A 208 2.01 -8.78 23.22
CA GLU A 208 0.86 -9.36 23.91
C GLU A 208 -0.14 -8.31 24.35
N LYS A 209 0.33 -7.24 25.00
CA LYS A 209 -0.53 -6.14 25.45
C LYS A 209 -1.20 -5.41 24.28
N ILE A 210 -0.46 -5.23 23.17
CA ILE A 210 -0.98 -4.60 21.95
C ILE A 210 -2.08 -5.49 21.35
N LEU A 211 -1.85 -6.80 21.25
CA LEU A 211 -2.82 -7.75 20.71
C LEU A 211 -4.06 -7.84 21.60
N THR A 212 -3.89 -7.98 22.92
CA THR A 212 -5.01 -7.99 23.87
C THR A 212 -5.87 -6.75 23.73
N ALA A 213 -5.26 -5.54 23.82
CA ALA A 213 -6.00 -4.30 23.69
C ALA A 213 -6.73 -4.17 22.34
N SER A 214 -6.16 -4.75 21.29
CA SER A 214 -6.78 -4.74 19.95
C SER A 214 -7.92 -5.74 19.83
N ALA A 215 -7.76 -6.96 20.37
CA ALA A 215 -8.80 -7.99 20.41
C ALA A 215 -10.01 -7.53 21.21
N ASP A 216 -9.81 -6.88 22.36
CA ASP A 216 -10.87 -6.28 23.21
C ASP A 216 -11.73 -5.25 22.47
N LYS A 217 -11.23 -4.70 21.36
CA LYS A 217 -11.94 -3.75 20.48
C LYS A 217 -12.41 -4.39 19.17
N GLY A 218 -12.38 -5.72 19.07
CA GLY A 218 -12.88 -6.46 17.91
C GLY A 218 -11.94 -6.45 16.69
N ILE A 219 -10.69 -5.99 16.84
CA ILE A 219 -9.71 -6.09 15.77
C ILE A 219 -9.20 -7.54 15.72
N ASP A 220 -9.43 -8.22 14.61
CA ASP A 220 -9.19 -9.66 14.41
C ASP A 220 -8.08 -9.98 13.41
N SER A 221 -7.41 -8.97 12.92
CA SER A 221 -6.38 -9.14 11.87
C SER A 221 -5.18 -8.23 12.09
N VAL A 222 -3.99 -8.71 11.70
CA VAL A 222 -2.73 -8.01 11.91
C VAL A 222 -1.77 -8.16 10.74
N VAL A 223 -1.04 -7.08 10.46
CA VAL A 223 0.09 -7.06 9.53
C VAL A 223 1.38 -6.79 10.30
N LEU A 224 2.39 -7.61 10.09
CA LEU A 224 3.70 -7.49 10.72
C LEU A 224 4.75 -6.95 9.75
N GLY A 225 5.61 -6.02 10.19
CA GLY A 225 6.64 -5.47 9.33
C GLY A 225 7.97 -5.16 10.03
N SER A 226 9.10 -5.46 9.34
CA SER A 226 10.45 -5.19 9.84
C SER A 226 10.73 -3.69 9.96
N LEU A 227 11.61 -3.35 10.88
CA LEU A 227 12.28 -2.06 10.96
C LEU A 227 13.32 -1.94 9.85
N ARG A 228 13.45 -0.77 9.28
CA ARG A 228 14.57 -0.39 8.41
C ARG A 228 15.24 0.84 9.01
N VAL A 229 16.55 0.84 9.03
CA VAL A 229 17.33 1.90 9.66
C VAL A 229 18.37 2.50 8.72
N THR A 230 18.63 3.78 8.93
CA THR A 230 19.84 4.51 8.57
C THR A 230 20.56 4.87 9.87
N GLU A 231 21.74 5.44 9.79
CA GLU A 231 22.42 5.95 10.99
C GLU A 231 21.60 7.04 11.70
N SER A 232 20.92 7.89 10.93
CA SER A 232 20.04 8.94 11.44
C SER A 232 18.81 8.36 12.18
N ILE A 233 18.18 7.32 11.62
CA ILE A 233 17.07 6.63 12.30
C ILE A 233 17.56 5.95 13.57
N LEU A 234 18.69 5.27 13.51
CA LEU A 234 19.26 4.58 14.67
C LEU A 234 19.57 5.55 15.82
N TRP A 235 20.14 6.72 15.50
CA TRP A 235 20.38 7.78 16.47
C TRP A 235 19.06 8.29 17.10
N ARG A 236 18.01 8.50 16.30
CA ARG A 236 16.69 8.94 16.82
C ARG A 236 16.06 7.88 17.73
N LEU A 237 16.20 6.61 17.39
CA LEU A 237 15.71 5.48 18.21
C LEU A 237 16.45 5.43 19.56
N GLU A 238 17.77 5.55 19.55
CA GLU A 238 18.60 5.62 20.76
C GLU A 238 18.17 6.78 21.67
N LYS A 239 17.99 7.98 21.11
CA LYS A 239 17.48 9.14 21.86
C LYS A 239 16.06 8.93 22.40
N SER A 240 15.30 8.03 21.81
CA SER A 240 13.97 7.64 22.28
C SER A 240 14.00 6.50 23.31
N GLY A 241 15.19 6.07 23.74
CA GLY A 241 15.39 5.05 24.77
C GLY A 241 15.38 3.60 24.23
N VAL A 242 15.60 3.41 22.93
CA VAL A 242 15.82 2.08 22.35
C VAL A 242 17.31 1.74 22.46
N ALA A 243 17.62 0.54 22.96
CA ALA A 243 19.00 0.09 23.03
C ALA A 243 19.58 -0.11 21.63
N ARG A 244 20.60 0.65 21.29
CA ARG A 244 21.25 0.65 19.97
C ARG A 244 21.79 -0.74 19.62
N GLU A 245 22.37 -1.42 20.58
CA GLU A 245 22.97 -2.74 20.43
C GLU A 245 21.94 -3.81 20.03
N GLU A 246 20.68 -3.66 20.50
CA GLU A 246 19.58 -4.57 20.14
C GLU A 246 19.25 -4.51 18.66
N ILE A 247 19.49 -3.38 18.01
CA ILE A 247 19.28 -3.18 16.58
C ILE A 247 20.54 -3.58 15.81
N GLU A 248 21.72 -3.12 16.21
CA GLU A 248 22.98 -3.34 15.49
C GLU A 248 23.32 -4.82 15.33
N LYS A 249 23.15 -5.64 16.37
CA LYS A 249 23.36 -7.10 16.29
C LYS A 249 22.46 -7.81 15.27
N ARG A 250 21.41 -7.13 14.81
CA ARG A 250 20.43 -7.64 13.83
C ARG A 250 20.66 -7.10 12.43
N LEU A 251 21.65 -6.25 12.20
CA LEU A 251 22.01 -5.79 10.87
C LEU A 251 22.78 -6.87 10.11
N ALA A 252 22.50 -6.97 8.79
CA ALA A 252 23.26 -7.89 7.92
C ALA A 252 24.66 -7.36 7.59
N GLU A 253 24.80 -6.03 7.59
CA GLU A 253 26.02 -5.30 7.27
C GLU A 253 26.02 -3.96 8.04
N PRO A 254 27.19 -3.33 8.23
CA PRO A 254 27.27 -2.01 8.84
C PRO A 254 26.51 -0.96 8.04
N LEU A 255 25.91 0.01 8.74
CA LEU A 255 25.24 1.15 8.10
C LEU A 255 26.26 1.98 7.31
N LYS A 256 25.93 2.29 6.06
CA LYS A 256 26.76 3.12 5.17
C LYS A 256 25.90 4.15 4.45
N GLY A 257 26.28 5.42 4.55
CA GLY A 257 25.59 6.52 3.87
C GLY A 257 24.11 6.65 4.27
N SER A 258 23.26 7.05 3.31
CA SER A 258 21.82 7.26 3.50
C SER A 258 20.96 6.02 3.17
N GLY A 259 21.58 4.90 2.81
CA GLY A 259 20.89 3.66 2.47
C GLY A 259 20.19 3.03 3.68
N GLN A 260 18.93 2.64 3.51
CA GLN A 260 18.20 1.93 4.55
C GLN A 260 18.54 0.44 4.54
N ILE A 261 18.96 -0.09 5.68
CA ILE A 261 19.20 -1.52 5.90
C ILE A 261 18.03 -2.10 6.71
N GLU A 262 17.56 -3.27 6.32
CA GLU A 262 16.52 -3.98 7.07
C GLU A 262 17.11 -4.66 8.30
N VAL A 263 16.47 -4.43 9.45
CA VAL A 263 16.80 -5.10 10.71
C VAL A 263 16.20 -6.51 10.67
N ARG A 264 17.06 -7.53 10.80
CA ARG A 264 16.62 -8.94 10.83
C ARG A 264 15.66 -9.16 12.01
N SER A 265 14.44 -9.57 11.70
CA SER A 265 13.36 -9.71 12.67
C SER A 265 12.44 -10.90 12.38
N SER A 266 12.93 -11.93 11.66
CA SER A 266 12.16 -13.14 11.37
C SER A 266 11.72 -13.84 12.66
N ASP A 267 12.64 -14.02 13.61
CA ASP A 267 12.39 -14.57 14.94
C ASP A 267 11.31 -13.80 15.72
N LEU A 268 11.40 -12.47 15.70
CA LEU A 268 10.41 -11.60 16.36
C LEU A 268 9.04 -11.67 15.66
N LYS A 269 9.04 -11.67 14.33
CA LYS A 269 7.81 -11.85 13.56
C LYS A 269 7.16 -13.19 13.85
N ASP A 270 7.94 -14.28 13.93
CA ASP A 270 7.43 -15.62 14.17
C ASP A 270 6.88 -15.75 15.61
N LYS A 271 7.52 -15.09 16.58
CA LYS A 271 7.02 -14.98 17.95
C LYS A 271 5.67 -14.24 17.98
N ILE A 272 5.61 -13.05 17.39
CA ILE A 272 4.39 -12.21 17.39
C ILE A 272 3.29 -12.88 16.59
N ARG A 273 3.62 -13.57 15.49
CA ARG A 273 2.65 -14.32 14.68
C ARG A 273 1.98 -15.41 15.52
N ARG A 274 2.76 -16.28 16.18
CA ARG A 274 2.21 -17.35 17.03
C ARG A 274 1.30 -16.77 18.11
N LEU A 275 1.75 -15.73 18.77
CA LEU A 275 0.95 -15.05 19.78
C LEU A 275 -0.35 -14.47 19.18
N ALA A 276 -0.29 -13.83 18.01
CA ALA A 276 -1.47 -13.32 17.35
C ALA A 276 -2.46 -14.43 16.94
N GLU A 277 -1.95 -15.56 16.45
CA GLU A 277 -2.75 -16.74 16.13
C GLU A 277 -3.43 -17.35 17.38
N GLU A 278 -2.76 -17.37 18.53
CA GLU A 278 -3.33 -17.77 19.83
C GLU A 278 -4.46 -16.84 20.27
N PHE A 279 -4.37 -15.55 19.97
CA PHE A 279 -5.46 -14.57 20.20
C PHE A 279 -6.54 -14.59 19.09
N GLY A 280 -6.46 -15.50 18.13
CA GLY A 280 -7.44 -15.64 17.04
C GLY A 280 -7.27 -14.64 15.90
N PHE A 281 -6.16 -13.90 15.84
CA PHE A 281 -5.91 -12.96 14.75
C PHE A 281 -5.59 -13.67 13.43
N LYS A 282 -6.15 -13.17 12.35
CA LYS A 282 -5.68 -13.45 11.00
C LYS A 282 -4.39 -12.66 10.74
N VAL A 283 -3.28 -13.36 10.56
CA VAL A 283 -1.98 -12.72 10.31
C VAL A 283 -1.72 -12.60 8.82
N PHE A 284 -1.69 -11.36 8.32
CA PHE A 284 -1.35 -11.07 6.93
C PHE A 284 0.16 -10.98 6.74
N ARG A 285 0.67 -11.55 5.66
CA ARG A 285 2.11 -11.55 5.33
C ARG A 285 2.62 -10.19 4.87
N ALA A 286 1.73 -9.37 4.30
CA ALA A 286 2.05 -8.04 3.80
C ALA A 286 0.82 -7.12 3.88
N ALA A 287 1.06 -5.82 3.90
CA ALA A 287 0.01 -4.81 3.95
C ALA A 287 -1.03 -4.96 2.81
N CYS A 288 -0.56 -5.23 1.59
CA CYS A 288 -1.45 -5.43 0.44
C CYS A 288 -2.37 -6.65 0.57
N GLU A 289 -2.05 -7.63 1.40
CA GLU A 289 -2.93 -8.78 1.63
C GLU A 289 -4.20 -8.38 2.38
N ALA A 290 -4.11 -7.45 3.33
CA ALA A 290 -5.28 -6.87 3.99
C ALA A 290 -6.19 -6.14 2.99
N ASN A 291 -5.60 -5.40 2.04
CA ASN A 291 -6.35 -4.73 0.97
C ASN A 291 -7.06 -5.75 0.05
N ILE A 292 -6.34 -6.78 -0.37
CA ILE A 292 -6.88 -7.86 -1.21
C ILE A 292 -8.03 -8.56 -0.49
N TYR A 293 -7.86 -8.85 0.79
CA TYR A 293 -8.86 -9.52 1.60
C TYR A 293 -10.13 -8.70 1.76
N SER A 294 -9.99 -7.40 2.07
CA SER A 294 -11.13 -6.51 2.26
C SER A 294 -11.98 -6.32 1.00
N HIS A 295 -11.34 -6.37 -0.18
CA HIS A 295 -12.00 -6.16 -1.47
C HIS A 295 -12.38 -7.44 -2.21
N GLY A 296 -12.06 -8.62 -1.67
CA GLY A 296 -12.26 -9.87 -2.40
C GLY A 296 -11.52 -9.89 -3.74
N ARG A 297 -10.31 -9.29 -3.79
CA ARG A 297 -9.48 -9.19 -5.00
C ARG A 297 -8.29 -10.14 -4.91
N TYR A 298 -7.44 -10.09 -5.94
CA TYR A 298 -6.25 -10.92 -6.06
C TYR A 298 -5.06 -10.07 -6.51
N CYS A 299 -3.83 -10.62 -6.40
CA CYS A 299 -2.64 -9.95 -6.87
C CYS A 299 -1.55 -10.98 -7.22
N ALA A 300 -0.89 -10.82 -8.35
CA ALA A 300 0.22 -11.68 -8.80
C ALA A 300 1.56 -10.94 -8.91
N MET A 301 1.69 -9.77 -8.26
CA MET A 301 2.76 -8.82 -8.53
C MET A 301 4.10 -9.13 -7.86
N CYS A 302 4.12 -9.94 -6.80
CA CYS A 302 5.36 -10.20 -6.08
C CYS A 302 5.53 -11.67 -5.70
N ARG A 303 6.75 -12.03 -5.29
CA ARG A 303 7.06 -13.38 -4.82
C ARG A 303 6.75 -13.59 -3.33
N ILE A 304 6.49 -12.52 -2.59
CA ILE A 304 6.33 -12.54 -1.13
C ILE A 304 4.88 -12.78 -0.75
N GLY A 305 3.95 -12.31 -1.57
CA GLY A 305 2.53 -12.38 -1.27
C GLY A 305 1.97 -13.79 -1.46
N PRO A 306 1.08 -14.20 -0.55
CA PRO A 306 0.29 -15.42 -0.70
C PRO A 306 -0.77 -15.25 -1.77
N CYS A 307 -0.73 -14.13 -2.42
CA CYS A 307 -1.82 -13.47 -3.08
C CYS A 307 -2.54 -14.31 -4.12
N ASN A 308 -2.03 -15.49 -4.51
CA ASN A 308 -2.60 -16.31 -5.57
C ASN A 308 -2.49 -17.81 -5.36
N ILE A 309 -2.22 -18.26 -4.15
CA ILE A 309 -1.99 -19.71 -3.94
C ILE A 309 -3.26 -20.52 -4.28
N ASP A 310 -4.45 -19.92 -4.14
CA ASP A 310 -5.74 -20.59 -4.31
C ASP A 310 -6.68 -19.91 -5.31
N VAL A 311 -6.18 -18.94 -6.10
CA VAL A 311 -7.03 -18.25 -7.06
C VAL A 311 -7.14 -19.08 -8.32
N LYS A 312 -8.21 -19.83 -8.42
CA LYS A 312 -8.78 -20.19 -9.71
C LYS A 312 -9.36 -18.92 -10.32
N ALA A 313 -8.50 -18.12 -10.96
CA ALA A 313 -8.96 -16.99 -11.75
C ALA A 313 -9.77 -17.56 -12.90
N LYS A 314 -11.08 -17.72 -12.67
CA LYS A 314 -12.02 -18.25 -13.63
C LYS A 314 -12.02 -17.36 -14.87
N GLY A 315 -11.93 -18.00 -16.03
CA GLY A 315 -12.33 -17.43 -17.30
C GLY A 315 -11.29 -16.60 -18.05
N LEU A 316 -9.99 -16.74 -17.80
CA LEU A 316 -8.99 -16.27 -18.75
C LEU A 316 -8.64 -17.39 -19.72
N ASP A 317 -8.78 -17.14 -21.00
CA ASP A 317 -8.27 -17.98 -22.07
C ASP A 317 -7.12 -17.30 -22.84
N GLU A 318 -6.59 -18.00 -23.83
CA GLU A 318 -5.51 -17.45 -24.64
C GLU A 318 -5.99 -16.32 -25.55
N GLU A 319 -7.26 -16.33 -25.98
CA GLU A 319 -7.85 -15.32 -26.86
C GLU A 319 -7.89 -13.98 -26.13
N ASP A 320 -8.43 -13.92 -24.90
CA ASP A 320 -8.40 -12.70 -24.07
C ASP A 320 -6.99 -12.13 -23.91
N LEU A 321 -5.98 -13.01 -23.75
CA LEU A 321 -4.59 -12.57 -23.63
C LEU A 321 -4.04 -12.06 -24.97
N ARG A 322 -4.36 -12.70 -26.08
CA ARG A 322 -3.96 -12.27 -27.43
C ARG A 322 -4.55 -10.89 -27.73
N ASP A 323 -5.85 -10.71 -27.50
CA ASP A 323 -6.56 -9.45 -27.68
C ASP A 323 -5.91 -8.32 -26.86
N LEU A 324 -5.57 -8.60 -25.60
CA LEU A 324 -4.85 -7.65 -24.75
C LEU A 324 -3.49 -7.25 -25.34
N LEU A 325 -2.70 -8.21 -25.82
CA LEU A 325 -1.39 -7.94 -26.38
C LEU A 325 -1.49 -7.14 -27.70
N GLU A 326 -2.45 -7.48 -28.55
CA GLU A 326 -2.74 -6.75 -29.80
C GLU A 326 -3.19 -5.32 -29.53
N TYR A 327 -4.12 -5.15 -28.59
CA TYR A 327 -4.57 -3.83 -28.14
C TYR A 327 -3.41 -2.94 -27.63
N LEU A 328 -2.43 -3.56 -26.98
CA LEU A 328 -1.23 -2.88 -26.51
C LEU A 328 -0.17 -2.67 -27.61
N GLY A 329 -0.39 -3.16 -28.81
CA GLY A 329 0.58 -3.12 -29.91
C GLY A 329 1.82 -3.97 -29.67
N ILE A 330 1.70 -5.03 -28.85
CA ILE A 330 2.80 -5.92 -28.50
C ILE A 330 2.87 -7.05 -29.52
N ARG A 331 3.99 -7.14 -30.24
CA ARG A 331 4.27 -8.27 -31.15
C ARG A 331 4.76 -9.46 -30.35
N TYR A 332 4.03 -10.56 -30.38
CA TYR A 332 4.35 -11.81 -29.72
C TYR A 332 4.51 -12.95 -30.73
N LEU A 333 5.21 -14.01 -30.34
CA LEU A 333 5.41 -15.24 -31.14
C LEU A 333 4.46 -16.35 -30.70
N GLY A 334 4.04 -16.34 -29.45
CA GLY A 334 3.09 -17.29 -28.88
C GLY A 334 2.72 -16.92 -27.46
N VAL A 335 1.60 -17.45 -27.00
CA VAL A 335 1.11 -17.31 -25.63
C VAL A 335 0.64 -18.67 -25.12
N GLU A 336 0.77 -18.87 -23.82
CA GLU A 336 0.20 -20.00 -23.08
C GLU A 336 -0.44 -19.48 -21.80
N VAL A 337 -1.60 -19.99 -21.46
CA VAL A 337 -2.34 -19.63 -20.24
C VAL A 337 -2.58 -20.87 -19.40
N ASP A 338 -2.17 -20.83 -18.14
CA ASP A 338 -2.54 -21.83 -17.15
C ASP A 338 -3.20 -21.17 -15.92
N ASP A 339 -3.62 -21.95 -14.94
CA ASP A 339 -4.34 -21.44 -13.76
C ASP A 339 -3.54 -20.44 -12.91
N LYS A 340 -2.21 -20.49 -12.95
CA LYS A 340 -1.31 -19.70 -12.08
C LYS A 340 -0.43 -18.72 -12.82
N ALA A 341 -0.20 -18.96 -14.11
CA ALA A 341 0.74 -18.19 -14.90
C ALA A 341 0.23 -17.93 -16.32
N VAL A 342 0.76 -16.90 -16.93
CA VAL A 342 0.70 -16.67 -18.38
C VAL A 342 2.13 -16.61 -18.89
N LYS A 343 2.41 -17.30 -19.99
CA LYS A 343 3.69 -17.25 -20.66
C LYS A 343 3.53 -16.50 -21.98
N ILE A 344 4.43 -15.58 -22.26
CA ILE A 344 4.42 -14.78 -23.47
C ILE A 344 5.79 -14.92 -24.12
N MET A 345 5.81 -15.46 -25.34
CA MET A 345 7.02 -15.56 -26.15
C MET A 345 7.21 -14.28 -26.95
N LEU A 346 8.28 -13.54 -26.66
CA LEU A 346 8.57 -12.24 -27.27
C LEU A 346 9.95 -12.23 -27.91
N ARG A 347 10.09 -11.49 -29.01
CA ARG A 347 11.40 -10.95 -29.41
C ARG A 347 11.81 -9.85 -28.42
N LYS A 348 13.12 -9.62 -28.24
CA LYS A 348 13.63 -8.59 -27.32
C LYS A 348 13.00 -7.20 -27.62
N THR A 349 12.24 -6.64 -26.68
CA THR A 349 11.45 -5.43 -26.93
C THR A 349 11.88 -4.21 -26.08
N GLY A 350 12.72 -4.38 -25.07
CA GLY A 350 13.02 -3.32 -24.08
C GLY A 350 11.87 -2.96 -23.11
N MET A 351 10.64 -3.46 -23.36
CA MET A 351 9.45 -3.19 -22.54
C MET A 351 9.04 -4.36 -21.63
N ASP A 352 9.87 -5.36 -21.49
CA ASP A 352 9.55 -6.63 -20.80
C ASP A 352 8.97 -6.42 -19.40
N GLU A 353 9.50 -5.46 -18.64
CA GLU A 353 9.04 -5.19 -17.29
C GLU A 353 7.63 -4.58 -17.25
N ARG A 354 7.33 -3.66 -18.18
CA ARG A 354 6.00 -3.05 -18.30
C ARG A 354 4.95 -4.07 -18.68
N ILE A 355 5.25 -4.89 -19.70
CA ILE A 355 4.37 -5.97 -20.15
C ILE A 355 4.09 -6.94 -19.00
N LYS A 356 5.14 -7.40 -18.35
CA LYS A 356 5.03 -8.30 -17.21
C LYS A 356 4.16 -7.73 -16.09
N TYR A 357 4.36 -6.45 -15.74
CA TYR A 357 3.59 -5.80 -14.70
C TYR A 357 2.11 -5.68 -15.09
N LEU A 358 1.84 -5.13 -16.27
CA LEU A 358 0.48 -4.88 -16.74
C LEU A 358 -0.31 -6.18 -16.90
N VAL A 359 0.26 -7.17 -17.56
CA VAL A 359 -0.38 -8.48 -17.76
C VAL A 359 -0.59 -9.20 -16.42
N SER A 360 0.39 -9.21 -15.50
CA SER A 360 0.18 -9.82 -14.18
C SER A 360 -0.93 -9.15 -13.39
N THR A 361 -1.07 -7.82 -13.50
CA THR A 361 -2.14 -7.07 -12.84
C THR A 361 -3.50 -7.34 -13.48
N ALA A 362 -3.57 -7.33 -14.82
CA ALA A 362 -4.82 -7.53 -15.54
C ALA A 362 -5.36 -8.97 -15.40
N THR A 363 -4.47 -9.95 -15.41
CA THR A 363 -4.84 -11.38 -15.41
C THR A 363 -4.90 -12.02 -14.03
N TYR A 364 -4.36 -11.35 -12.99
CA TYR A 364 -4.11 -11.95 -11.67
C TYR A 364 -3.24 -13.22 -11.72
N ARG A 365 -2.43 -13.36 -12.79
CA ARG A 365 -1.51 -14.49 -12.98
C ARG A 365 -0.08 -14.00 -13.08
N LYS A 366 0.85 -14.85 -12.66
CA LYS A 366 2.27 -14.57 -12.83
C LYS A 366 2.62 -14.54 -14.32
N THR A 367 3.14 -13.43 -14.79
CA THR A 367 3.59 -13.33 -16.19
C THR A 367 5.05 -13.75 -16.31
N ILE A 368 5.31 -14.70 -17.21
CA ILE A 368 6.62 -15.22 -17.59
C ILE A 368 6.89 -14.79 -19.03
N ILE A 369 7.94 -14.00 -19.23
CA ILE A 369 8.38 -13.63 -20.57
C ILE A 369 9.49 -14.58 -20.98
N ILE A 370 9.27 -15.26 -22.09
CA ILE A 370 10.23 -16.14 -22.75
C ILE A 370 10.79 -15.38 -23.95
N LYS A 371 12.10 -15.24 -24.01
CA LYS A 371 12.80 -14.58 -25.11
C LYS A 371 13.17 -15.60 -26.15
N ALA A 372 12.75 -15.35 -27.40
CA ALA A 372 13.12 -16.15 -28.57
C ALA A 372 14.20 -15.43 -29.38
#